data_b019d903adde1d550e048e4121ca72e8
#
_entry.id   b019d903adde1d550e048e4121ca72e8
#
_cell.length_a   1.000
_cell.length_b   1.000
_cell.length_c   1.000
_cell.angle_alpha   90.00
_cell.angle_beta   90.00
_cell.angle_gamma   90.00
#
_symmetry.space_group_name_H-M   'P 1'
#
loop_
_entity.id
_entity.type
_entity.pdbx_description
1 polymer ?
#
loop_
_entity_poly.entity_id
_entity_poly.type
_entity_poly.pdbx_seq_one_letter_code
_entity_poly.pdbx_strand_id
1 'polypeptide(L)'
;IGMNFWNSVFELPSFLILAMFLELLFVPAFGFWSNIQRNEYKYKALVLVTLEMSLANPLLGIVTVLSTIYKAEARILSMVFVQVIFGLFFYILIMYKGRRFYDKKYWKYAFLFNAPLIPHYLSMTVLQQVDRIMINNMVGTSEAAIYGVAYTVSTLMILVTSAMNNSFTPFTYQSIKKKNYISIKSITNLILIIVAVGCILVMAFGPEVISILAPKQYYDAIWIIPPVAASVFFMFLYPLFGNIEFYYEKTKFTMMASCVGAVANIVLNYVFIRIFGYHAAGYTTLACYIMFAIA
;
A
#
# COMPACT_ATOMS: atom_id res chain seq x y z
N ILE A 1 14.92 -30.05 1.89
CA ILE A 1 13.85 -30.01 2.96
C ILE A 1 12.99 -28.73 2.83
N GLY A 2 13.49 -27.63 2.26
CA GLY A 2 12.74 -26.37 2.27
C GLY A 2 11.62 -26.23 1.26
N MET A 3 11.77 -26.69 0.01
CA MET A 3 10.84 -26.35 -1.08
C MET A 3 9.45 -26.98 -0.89
N ASN A 4 9.39 -28.25 -0.50
CA ASN A 4 8.12 -28.95 -0.25
C ASN A 4 7.31 -28.32 0.90
N PHE A 5 7.99 -27.82 1.93
CA PHE A 5 7.35 -27.07 3.01
C PHE A 5 6.68 -25.80 2.48
N TRP A 6 7.40 -25.00 1.71
CA TRP A 6 6.85 -23.77 1.14
C TRP A 6 5.73 -24.03 0.13
N ASN A 7 5.83 -25.10 -0.67
CA ASN A 7 4.76 -25.52 -1.56
C ASN A 7 3.47 -25.82 -0.82
N SER A 8 3.56 -26.49 0.34
CA SER A 8 2.37 -26.80 1.15
C SER A 8 1.83 -25.58 1.91
N VAL A 9 2.69 -24.64 2.31
CA VAL A 9 2.27 -23.42 3.02
C VAL A 9 1.57 -22.43 2.10
N PHE A 10 2.08 -22.25 0.86
CA PHE A 10 1.54 -21.27 -0.09
C PHE A 10 0.62 -21.89 -1.14
N GLU A 11 0.50 -23.22 -1.18
CA GLU A 11 -0.25 -23.97 -2.21
C GLU A 11 0.16 -23.58 -3.64
N LEU A 12 1.44 -23.24 -3.82
CA LEU A 12 2.01 -22.79 -5.09
C LEU A 12 3.07 -23.76 -5.63
N PRO A 13 3.22 -23.87 -6.94
CA PRO A 13 4.29 -24.65 -7.55
C PRO A 13 5.66 -24.03 -7.27
N SER A 14 6.69 -24.87 -7.22
CA SER A 14 8.05 -24.49 -6.79
C SER A 14 8.65 -23.33 -7.58
N PHE A 15 8.34 -23.22 -8.88
CA PHE A 15 8.87 -22.14 -9.72
C PHE A 15 8.28 -20.76 -9.35
N LEU A 16 7.01 -20.70 -8.94
CA LEU A 16 6.41 -19.45 -8.46
C LEU A 16 6.95 -19.05 -7.08
N ILE A 17 7.23 -20.02 -6.22
CA ILE A 17 7.88 -19.77 -4.94
C ILE A 17 9.30 -19.22 -5.15
N LEU A 18 10.06 -19.79 -6.09
CA LEU A 18 11.37 -19.27 -6.44
C LEU A 18 11.28 -17.83 -6.97
N ALA A 19 10.32 -17.58 -7.86
CA ALA A 19 10.05 -16.24 -8.38
C ALA A 19 9.75 -15.24 -7.25
N MET A 20 8.91 -15.61 -6.29
CA MET A 20 8.60 -14.82 -5.10
C MET A 20 9.84 -14.53 -4.25
N PHE A 21 10.72 -15.50 -4.02
CA PHE A 21 11.97 -15.27 -3.28
C PHE A 21 12.92 -14.34 -4.01
N LEU A 22 13.02 -14.44 -5.33
CA LEU A 22 13.83 -13.51 -6.14
C LEU A 22 13.28 -12.09 -6.07
N GLU A 23 11.97 -11.94 -6.11
CA GLU A 23 11.30 -10.64 -5.94
C GLU A 23 11.60 -10.03 -4.58
N LEU A 24 11.41 -10.79 -3.50
CA LEU A 24 11.71 -10.34 -2.13
C LEU A 24 13.17 -9.94 -1.94
N LEU A 25 14.10 -10.57 -2.66
CA LEU A 25 15.52 -10.28 -2.53
C LEU A 25 15.94 -9.01 -3.27
N PHE A 26 15.43 -8.77 -4.48
CA PHE A 26 15.95 -7.73 -5.37
C PHE A 26 15.07 -6.48 -5.45
N VAL A 27 13.74 -6.61 -5.38
CA VAL A 27 12.82 -5.47 -5.52
C VAL A 27 13.04 -4.36 -4.47
N PRO A 28 13.37 -4.66 -3.20
CA PRO A 28 13.66 -3.61 -2.23
C PRO A 28 14.80 -2.67 -2.63
N ALA A 29 15.76 -3.13 -3.44
CA ALA A 29 16.87 -2.30 -3.90
C ALA A 29 16.41 -1.10 -4.74
N PHE A 30 15.41 -1.28 -5.62
CA PHE A 30 14.79 -0.17 -6.33
C PHE A 30 14.13 0.81 -5.34
N GLY A 31 13.45 0.32 -4.32
CA GLY A 31 12.86 1.15 -3.25
C GLY A 31 13.90 2.02 -2.53
N PHE A 32 15.03 1.45 -2.14
CA PHE A 32 16.12 2.20 -1.54
C PHE A 32 16.69 3.27 -2.46
N TRP A 33 16.97 2.91 -3.72
CA TRP A 33 17.46 3.88 -4.70
C TRP A 33 16.45 5.01 -4.93
N SER A 34 15.16 4.69 -5.11
CA SER A 34 14.11 5.68 -5.35
C SER A 34 13.94 6.64 -4.17
N ASN A 35 14.03 6.16 -2.93
CA ASN A 35 13.98 7.00 -1.74
C ASN A 35 15.18 7.96 -1.67
N ILE A 36 16.39 7.51 -2.05
CA ILE A 36 17.55 8.40 -2.15
C ILE A 36 17.29 9.50 -3.18
N GLN A 37 16.79 9.15 -4.39
CA GLN A 37 16.49 10.14 -5.43
C GLN A 37 15.46 11.18 -4.96
N ARG A 38 14.41 10.75 -4.23
CA ARG A 38 13.40 11.65 -3.66
C ARG A 38 14.00 12.61 -2.63
N ASN A 39 14.80 12.11 -1.71
CA ASN A 39 15.43 12.92 -0.67
C ASN A 39 16.46 13.93 -1.25
N GLU A 40 17.09 13.61 -2.37
CA GLU A 40 18.01 14.47 -3.09
C GLU A 40 17.33 15.35 -4.16
N TYR A 41 15.98 15.27 -4.28
CA TYR A 41 15.18 15.95 -5.33
C TYR A 41 15.63 15.66 -6.78
N LYS A 42 16.24 14.50 -7.00
CA LYS A 42 16.67 14.04 -8.33
C LYS A 42 15.54 13.32 -9.08
N TYR A 43 14.44 14.03 -9.32
CA TYR A 43 13.19 13.43 -9.84
C TYR A 43 13.29 12.92 -11.27
N LYS A 44 14.14 13.50 -12.12
CA LYS A 44 14.22 13.15 -13.57
C LYS A 44 14.55 11.66 -13.79
N ALA A 45 15.61 11.18 -13.15
CA ALA A 45 16.00 9.77 -13.25
C ALA A 45 14.94 8.84 -12.63
N LEU A 46 14.35 9.24 -11.51
CA LEU A 46 13.29 8.49 -10.86
C LEU A 46 12.06 8.35 -11.77
N VAL A 47 11.60 9.45 -12.37
CA VAL A 47 10.45 9.45 -13.29
C VAL A 47 10.73 8.57 -14.50
N LEU A 48 11.90 8.71 -15.13
CA LEU A 48 12.27 7.92 -16.30
C LEU A 48 12.24 6.42 -16.00
N VAL A 49 12.93 5.98 -14.95
CA VAL A 49 12.96 4.55 -14.57
C VAL A 49 11.56 4.04 -14.19
N THR A 50 10.78 4.85 -13.48
CA THR A 50 9.41 4.44 -13.11
C THR A 50 8.53 4.30 -14.35
N LEU A 51 8.66 5.18 -15.34
CA LEU A 51 7.94 5.08 -16.61
C LEU A 51 8.40 3.85 -17.42
N GLU A 52 9.71 3.58 -17.50
CA GLU A 52 10.23 2.37 -18.14
C GLU A 52 9.66 1.10 -17.51
N MET A 53 9.66 0.99 -16.18
CA MET A 53 9.06 -0.16 -15.47
C MET A 53 7.56 -0.27 -15.73
N SER A 54 6.84 0.88 -15.70
CA SER A 54 5.39 0.94 -15.90
C SER A 54 4.96 0.57 -17.31
N LEU A 55 5.79 0.79 -18.31
CA LEU A 55 5.56 0.39 -19.70
C LEU A 55 6.03 -1.06 -19.95
N ALA A 56 7.21 -1.42 -19.47
CA ALA A 56 7.78 -2.75 -19.68
C ALA A 56 6.88 -3.85 -19.09
N ASN A 57 6.30 -3.61 -17.92
CA ASN A 57 5.47 -4.57 -17.21
C ASN A 57 4.21 -5.01 -17.98
N PRO A 58 3.31 -4.11 -18.44
CA PRO A 58 2.16 -4.51 -19.26
C PRO A 58 2.56 -5.01 -20.64
N LEU A 59 3.57 -4.42 -21.29
CA LEU A 59 4.00 -4.85 -22.62
C LEU A 59 4.51 -6.29 -22.61
N LEU A 60 5.41 -6.62 -21.69
CA LEU A 60 5.90 -7.99 -21.54
C LEU A 60 4.78 -8.93 -21.12
N GLY A 61 3.88 -8.46 -20.22
CA GLY A 61 2.72 -9.22 -19.80
C GLY A 61 1.78 -9.59 -20.94
N ILE A 62 1.47 -8.65 -21.84
CA ILE A 62 0.64 -8.92 -23.03
C ILE A 62 1.32 -9.94 -23.94
N VAL A 63 2.60 -9.72 -24.26
CA VAL A 63 3.35 -10.63 -25.13
C VAL A 63 3.37 -12.06 -24.57
N THR A 64 3.69 -12.22 -23.30
CA THR A 64 3.79 -13.54 -22.67
C THR A 64 2.44 -14.24 -22.55
N VAL A 65 1.37 -13.51 -22.16
CA VAL A 65 0.00 -14.05 -22.04
C VAL A 65 -0.56 -14.48 -23.39
N LEU A 66 -0.25 -13.76 -24.47
CA LEU A 66 -0.68 -14.13 -25.82
C LEU A 66 0.13 -15.31 -26.41
N SER A 67 1.35 -15.54 -25.90
CA SER A 67 2.25 -16.58 -26.42
C SER A 67 2.09 -17.94 -25.75
N THR A 68 1.25 -18.08 -24.70
CA THR A 68 1.11 -19.33 -23.96
C THR A 68 -0.33 -19.62 -23.54
N ILE A 69 -0.59 -20.91 -23.30
CA ILE A 69 -1.87 -21.37 -22.73
C ILE A 69 -1.95 -21.17 -21.22
N TYR A 70 -0.81 -21.08 -20.51
CA TYR A 70 -0.72 -20.85 -19.07
C TYR A 70 -0.72 -19.34 -18.77
N LYS A 71 -1.86 -18.68 -19.02
CA LYS A 71 -2.00 -17.23 -19.00
C LYS A 71 -1.73 -16.58 -17.61
N ALA A 72 -2.17 -17.24 -16.54
CA ALA A 72 -1.99 -16.73 -15.19
C ALA A 72 -0.51 -16.74 -14.77
N GLU A 73 0.15 -17.88 -14.95
CA GLU A 73 1.56 -18.06 -14.66
C GLU A 73 2.44 -17.12 -15.52
N ALA A 74 2.12 -17.01 -16.80
CA ALA A 74 2.83 -16.11 -17.71
C ALA A 74 2.73 -14.65 -17.26
N ARG A 75 1.54 -14.21 -16.80
CA ARG A 75 1.35 -12.87 -16.28
C ARG A 75 2.16 -12.62 -15.01
N ILE A 76 2.16 -13.56 -14.07
CA ILE A 76 2.94 -13.47 -12.83
C ILE A 76 4.42 -13.44 -13.13
N LEU A 77 4.92 -14.38 -13.94
CA LEU A 77 6.34 -14.49 -14.24
C LEU A 77 6.86 -13.27 -15.03
N SER A 78 6.08 -12.71 -15.94
CA SER A 78 6.48 -11.50 -16.66
C SER A 78 6.61 -10.30 -15.75
N MET A 79 5.70 -10.16 -14.78
CA MET A 79 5.75 -9.10 -13.78
C MET A 79 7.00 -9.23 -12.89
N VAL A 80 7.21 -10.42 -12.34
CA VAL A 80 8.37 -10.71 -11.49
C VAL A 80 9.67 -10.52 -12.27
N PHE A 81 9.74 -10.94 -13.54
CA PHE A 81 10.92 -10.79 -14.37
C PHE A 81 11.32 -9.32 -14.54
N VAL A 82 10.38 -8.44 -14.88
CA VAL A 82 10.66 -7.00 -15.00
C VAL A 82 11.14 -6.44 -13.64
N GLN A 83 10.44 -6.75 -12.56
CA GLN A 83 10.79 -6.24 -11.24
C GLN A 83 12.15 -6.72 -10.75
N VAL A 84 12.47 -8.01 -10.98
CA VAL A 84 13.76 -8.60 -10.61
C VAL A 84 14.91 -8.02 -11.43
N ILE A 85 14.74 -7.79 -12.72
CA ILE A 85 15.80 -7.18 -13.56
C ILE A 85 16.13 -5.78 -13.05
N PHE A 86 15.12 -4.92 -12.87
CA PHE A 86 15.35 -3.57 -12.34
C PHE A 86 15.90 -3.64 -10.91
N GLY A 87 15.33 -4.50 -10.06
CA GLY A 87 15.81 -4.70 -8.70
C GLY A 87 17.27 -5.14 -8.65
N LEU A 88 17.68 -6.11 -9.46
CA LEU A 88 19.05 -6.57 -9.57
C LEU A 88 19.99 -5.47 -10.06
N PHE A 89 19.59 -4.70 -11.08
CA PHE A 89 20.37 -3.55 -11.55
C PHE A 89 20.64 -2.55 -10.41
N PHE A 90 19.61 -2.15 -9.66
CA PHE A 90 19.78 -1.22 -8.56
C PHE A 90 20.53 -1.85 -7.37
N TYR A 91 20.35 -3.15 -7.11
CA TYR A 91 21.13 -3.86 -6.12
C TYR A 91 22.63 -3.80 -6.43
N ILE A 92 23.02 -4.12 -7.66
CA ILE A 92 24.43 -4.05 -8.12
C ILE A 92 24.95 -2.60 -8.01
N LEU A 93 24.14 -1.60 -8.43
CA LEU A 93 24.52 -0.20 -8.37
C LEU A 93 24.76 0.28 -6.94
N ILE A 94 23.91 -0.11 -5.99
CA ILE A 94 24.04 0.23 -4.57
C ILE A 94 25.27 -0.44 -3.97
N MET A 95 25.47 -1.74 -4.26
CA MET A 95 26.64 -2.49 -3.76
C MET A 95 27.95 -1.93 -4.31
N TYR A 96 28.00 -1.59 -5.60
CA TYR A 96 29.16 -0.97 -6.22
C TYR A 96 29.52 0.37 -5.59
N LYS A 97 28.53 1.21 -5.32
CA LYS A 97 28.73 2.51 -4.65
C LYS A 97 29.09 2.37 -3.17
N GLY A 98 28.45 1.44 -2.47
CA GLY A 98 28.62 1.22 -1.03
C GLY A 98 29.96 0.56 -0.67
N ARG A 99 30.54 -0.23 -1.58
CA ARG A 99 31.82 -0.96 -1.41
C ARG A 99 31.90 -1.87 -0.17
N ARG A 100 30.79 -2.07 0.55
CA ARG A 100 30.70 -2.93 1.74
C ARG A 100 29.40 -3.69 1.72
N PHE A 101 29.49 -5.01 1.80
CA PHE A 101 28.32 -5.89 1.88
C PHE A 101 27.72 -5.95 3.28
N TYR A 102 28.56 -5.96 4.29
CA TYR A 102 28.16 -6.11 5.68
C TYR A 102 28.87 -5.14 6.60
N ASP A 103 28.10 -4.45 7.44
CA ASP A 103 28.59 -3.66 8.55
C ASP A 103 27.69 -3.89 9.76
N LYS A 104 28.25 -4.51 10.82
CA LYS A 104 27.49 -4.89 12.02
C LYS A 104 26.76 -3.73 12.69
N LYS A 105 27.33 -2.52 12.65
CA LYS A 105 26.74 -1.33 13.27
C LYS A 105 25.45 -0.92 12.53
N TYR A 106 25.51 -0.85 11.20
CA TYR A 106 24.35 -0.47 10.38
C TYR A 106 23.28 -1.56 10.36
N TRP A 107 23.67 -2.84 10.35
CA TRP A 107 22.73 -3.96 10.44
C TRP A 107 21.99 -3.98 11.77
N LYS A 108 22.71 -3.79 12.89
CA LYS A 108 22.09 -3.70 14.21
C LYS A 108 21.12 -2.52 14.30
N TYR A 109 21.51 -1.35 13.79
CA TYR A 109 20.64 -0.17 13.73
C TYR A 109 19.39 -0.44 12.91
N ALA A 110 19.55 -0.93 11.67
CA ALA A 110 18.43 -1.25 10.79
C ALA A 110 17.45 -2.25 11.40
N PHE A 111 17.97 -3.31 12.05
CA PHE A 111 17.13 -4.30 12.72
C PHE A 111 16.35 -3.69 13.89
N LEU A 112 17.02 -2.97 14.78
CA LEU A 112 16.37 -2.34 15.94
C LEU A 112 15.34 -1.28 15.55
N PHE A 113 15.58 -0.56 14.46
CA PHE A 113 14.65 0.41 13.92
C PHE A 113 13.43 -0.24 13.28
N ASN A 114 13.63 -1.31 12.48
CA ASN A 114 12.54 -1.93 11.72
C ASN A 114 11.76 -2.99 12.51
N ALA A 115 12.35 -3.62 13.54
CA ALA A 115 11.66 -4.66 14.30
C ALA A 115 10.32 -4.19 14.92
N PRO A 116 10.21 -2.98 15.51
CA PRO A 116 8.93 -2.44 16.00
C PRO A 116 7.95 -2.13 14.87
N LEU A 117 8.41 -1.93 13.63
CA LEU A 117 7.56 -1.61 12.49
C LEU A 117 6.92 -2.86 11.85
N ILE A 118 7.42 -4.06 12.12
CA ILE A 118 6.83 -5.30 11.60
C ILE A 118 5.36 -5.44 12.02
N PRO A 119 5.01 -5.37 13.32
CA PRO A 119 3.60 -5.38 13.73
C PRO A 119 2.78 -4.25 13.11
N HIS A 120 3.36 -3.06 12.93
CA HIS A 120 2.70 -1.94 12.26
C HIS A 120 2.31 -2.30 10.82
N TYR A 121 3.26 -2.78 9.99
CA TYR A 121 2.96 -3.13 8.59
C TYR A 121 1.97 -4.29 8.49
N LEU A 122 2.06 -5.30 9.38
CA LEU A 122 1.07 -6.37 9.45
C LEU A 122 -0.32 -5.83 9.80
N SER A 123 -0.41 -4.92 10.76
CA SER A 123 -1.66 -4.28 11.16
C SER A 123 -2.28 -3.47 10.01
N MET A 124 -1.45 -2.73 9.26
CA MET A 124 -1.91 -1.99 8.07
C MET A 124 -2.44 -2.93 6.97
N THR A 125 -1.78 -4.09 6.77
CA THR A 125 -2.28 -5.11 5.84
C THR A 125 -3.61 -5.69 6.30
N VAL A 126 -3.76 -5.96 7.60
CA VAL A 126 -5.04 -6.40 8.19
C VAL A 126 -6.12 -5.37 7.94
N LEU A 127 -5.90 -4.10 8.29
CA LEU A 127 -6.84 -3.00 8.08
C LEU A 127 -7.30 -2.86 6.61
N GLN A 128 -6.46 -3.23 5.65
CA GLN A 128 -6.78 -3.11 4.22
C GLN A 128 -7.46 -4.35 3.62
N GLN A 129 -7.31 -5.52 4.21
CA GLN A 129 -7.73 -6.79 3.59
C GLN A 129 -8.77 -7.56 4.41
N VAL A 130 -8.79 -7.38 5.74
CA VAL A 130 -9.60 -8.23 6.62
C VAL A 130 -11.10 -8.10 6.36
N ASP A 131 -11.57 -6.92 5.97
CA ASP A 131 -12.97 -6.68 5.65
C ASP A 131 -13.50 -7.69 4.62
N ARG A 132 -12.76 -7.85 3.51
CA ARG A 132 -13.14 -8.77 2.42
C ARG A 132 -13.11 -10.23 2.87
N ILE A 133 -12.11 -10.61 3.67
CA ILE A 133 -12.00 -11.96 4.20
C ILE A 133 -13.18 -12.25 5.13
N MET A 134 -13.52 -11.31 6.01
CA MET A 134 -14.63 -11.47 6.95
C MET A 134 -15.97 -11.49 6.24
N ILE A 135 -16.22 -10.60 5.27
CA ILE A 135 -17.44 -10.62 4.47
C ILE A 135 -17.57 -11.96 3.74
N ASN A 136 -16.50 -12.43 3.09
CA ASN A 136 -16.53 -13.72 2.37
C ASN A 136 -16.90 -14.89 3.29
N ASN A 137 -16.36 -14.92 4.50
CA ASN A 137 -16.57 -16.02 5.43
C ASN A 137 -17.89 -15.93 6.23
N MET A 138 -18.42 -14.72 6.44
CA MET A 138 -19.58 -14.48 7.30
C MET A 138 -20.87 -14.27 6.52
N VAL A 139 -20.79 -13.75 5.29
CA VAL A 139 -21.95 -13.39 4.46
C VAL A 139 -21.94 -14.18 3.15
N GLY A 140 -20.89 -14.03 2.34
CA GLY A 140 -20.78 -14.74 1.08
C GLY A 140 -19.76 -14.13 0.11
N THR A 141 -19.39 -14.92 -0.89
CA THR A 141 -18.43 -14.53 -1.92
C THR A 141 -18.96 -13.42 -2.84
N SER A 142 -20.28 -13.42 -3.10
CA SER A 142 -20.93 -12.39 -3.92
C SER A 142 -20.83 -11.03 -3.27
N GLU A 143 -21.13 -10.93 -1.98
CA GLU A 143 -21.09 -9.70 -1.18
C GLU A 143 -19.64 -9.20 -0.99
N ALA A 144 -18.70 -10.13 -0.81
CA ALA A 144 -17.28 -9.79 -0.79
C ALA A 144 -16.79 -9.21 -2.12
N ALA A 145 -17.32 -9.70 -3.25
CA ALA A 145 -17.01 -9.17 -4.57
C ALA A 145 -17.59 -7.75 -4.77
N ILE A 146 -18.84 -7.52 -4.33
CA ILE A 146 -19.49 -6.18 -4.37
C ILE A 146 -18.68 -5.19 -3.52
N TYR A 147 -18.33 -5.57 -2.30
CA TYR A 147 -17.46 -4.76 -1.44
C TYR A 147 -16.10 -4.48 -2.09
N GLY A 148 -15.51 -5.49 -2.74
CA GLY A 148 -14.25 -5.36 -3.47
C GLY A 148 -14.30 -4.33 -4.59
N VAL A 149 -15.41 -4.25 -5.34
CA VAL A 149 -15.61 -3.24 -6.39
C VAL A 149 -15.69 -1.85 -5.78
N ALA A 150 -16.52 -1.64 -4.75
CA ALA A 150 -16.60 -0.36 -4.03
C ALA A 150 -15.25 0.10 -3.49
N TYR A 151 -14.53 -0.84 -2.86
CA TYR A 151 -13.20 -0.58 -2.31
C TYR A 151 -12.22 -0.17 -3.42
N THR A 152 -12.24 -0.84 -4.57
CA THR A 152 -11.34 -0.52 -5.70
C THR A 152 -11.58 0.90 -6.22
N VAL A 153 -12.83 1.29 -6.42
CA VAL A 153 -13.18 2.66 -6.84
C VAL A 153 -12.73 3.69 -5.80
N SER A 154 -13.02 3.44 -4.52
CA SER A 154 -12.67 4.36 -3.44
C SER A 154 -11.16 4.50 -3.27
N THR A 155 -10.40 3.42 -3.47
CA THR A 155 -8.94 3.40 -3.29
C THR A 155 -8.15 3.99 -4.45
N LEU A 156 -8.79 4.44 -5.55
CA LEU A 156 -8.13 5.26 -6.58
C LEU A 156 -7.46 6.49 -5.96
N MET A 157 -8.07 7.06 -4.91
CA MET A 157 -7.46 8.16 -4.16
C MET A 157 -6.18 7.78 -3.40
N ILE A 158 -5.95 6.49 -3.11
CA ILE A 158 -4.70 6.03 -2.48
C ILE A 158 -3.50 6.29 -3.40
N LEU A 159 -3.67 6.19 -4.71
CA LEU A 159 -2.60 6.52 -5.66
C LEU A 159 -2.20 7.99 -5.55
N VAL A 160 -3.21 8.89 -5.47
CA VAL A 160 -3.00 10.32 -5.32
C VAL A 160 -2.34 10.64 -3.98
N THR A 161 -2.88 10.11 -2.89
CA THR A 161 -2.36 10.34 -1.54
C THR A 161 -0.95 9.78 -1.35
N SER A 162 -0.65 8.62 -1.96
CA SER A 162 0.70 8.03 -1.95
C SER A 162 1.70 8.90 -2.72
N ALA A 163 1.31 9.42 -3.89
CA ALA A 163 2.16 10.33 -4.66
C ALA A 163 2.45 11.63 -3.89
N MET A 164 1.42 12.19 -3.25
CA MET A 164 1.55 13.37 -2.39
C MET A 164 2.47 13.09 -1.20
N ASN A 165 2.28 11.98 -0.48
CA ASN A 165 3.12 11.62 0.65
C ASN A 165 4.58 11.40 0.25
N ASN A 166 4.84 10.75 -0.88
CA ASN A 166 6.19 10.53 -1.39
C ASN A 166 6.94 11.84 -1.68
N SER A 167 6.22 12.89 -2.06
CA SER A 167 6.80 14.23 -2.27
C SER A 167 6.88 15.04 -0.98
N PHE A 168 5.89 14.87 -0.09
CA PHE A 168 5.79 15.59 1.16
C PHE A 168 6.80 15.12 2.22
N THR A 169 7.12 13.84 2.26
CA THR A 169 8.06 13.26 3.24
C THR A 169 9.44 13.95 3.21
N PRO A 170 10.17 14.04 2.07
CA PRO A 170 11.46 14.73 2.03
C PRO A 170 11.34 16.23 2.33
N PHE A 171 10.25 16.89 1.91
CA PHE A 171 9.98 18.29 2.25
C PHE A 171 9.83 18.47 3.77
N THR A 172 9.08 17.59 4.44
CA THR A 172 8.88 17.61 5.90
C THR A 172 10.22 17.46 6.61
N TYR A 173 11.04 16.48 6.23
CA TYR A 173 12.34 16.23 6.85
C TYR A 173 13.29 17.43 6.71
N GLN A 174 13.35 18.06 5.53
CA GLN A 174 14.18 19.23 5.32
C GLN A 174 13.65 20.47 6.07
N SER A 175 12.33 20.63 6.14
CA SER A 175 11.71 21.72 6.87
C SER A 175 11.93 21.60 8.38
N ILE A 176 11.86 20.40 8.94
CA ILE A 176 12.21 20.13 10.36
C ILE A 176 13.68 20.47 10.61
N LYS A 177 14.58 20.01 9.73
CA LYS A 177 16.02 20.32 9.84
C LYS A 177 16.30 21.82 9.82
N LYS A 178 15.54 22.59 9.04
CA LYS A 178 15.61 24.05 8.95
C LYS A 178 14.77 24.76 10.02
N LYS A 179 14.06 24.04 10.89
CA LYS A 179 13.12 24.58 11.90
C LYS A 179 12.00 25.44 11.30
N ASN A 180 11.62 25.19 10.05
CA ASN A 180 10.56 25.92 9.33
C ASN A 180 9.22 25.19 9.46
N TYR A 181 8.61 25.22 10.63
CA TYR A 181 7.34 24.55 10.92
C TYR A 181 6.13 25.22 10.27
N ILE A 182 6.23 26.55 10.00
CA ILE A 182 5.14 27.29 9.35
C ILE A 182 4.90 26.76 7.94
N SER A 183 5.96 26.48 7.18
CA SER A 183 5.85 25.91 5.85
C SER A 183 5.23 24.50 5.87
N ILE A 184 5.57 23.68 6.88
CA ILE A 184 4.96 22.35 7.03
C ILE A 184 3.45 22.51 7.21
N LYS A 185 3.01 23.36 8.16
CA LYS A 185 1.59 23.61 8.42
C LYS A 185 0.84 24.10 7.17
N SER A 186 1.41 25.06 6.45
CA SER A 186 0.76 25.63 5.25
C SER A 186 0.56 24.59 4.16
N ILE A 187 1.60 23.80 3.86
CA ILE A 187 1.54 22.77 2.81
C ILE A 187 0.66 21.59 3.25
N THR A 188 0.71 21.18 4.52
CA THR A 188 -0.19 20.17 5.07
C THR A 188 -1.65 20.55 4.87
N ASN A 189 -2.03 21.79 5.21
CA ASN A 189 -3.40 22.26 5.02
C ASN A 189 -3.83 22.22 3.55
N LEU A 190 -2.96 22.65 2.64
CA LEU A 190 -3.25 22.60 1.21
C LEU A 190 -3.47 21.16 0.72
N ILE A 191 -2.59 20.24 1.11
CA ILE A 191 -2.68 18.83 0.73
C ILE A 191 -3.96 18.21 1.29
N LEU A 192 -4.33 18.51 2.54
CA LEU A 192 -5.56 17.99 3.15
C LEU A 192 -6.80 18.48 2.42
N ILE A 193 -6.84 19.75 2.00
CA ILE A 193 -7.95 20.28 1.21
C ILE A 193 -8.05 19.54 -0.14
N ILE A 194 -6.93 19.35 -0.84
CA ILE A 194 -6.92 18.65 -2.13
C ILE A 194 -7.41 17.20 -1.96
N VAL A 195 -6.95 16.50 -0.94
CA VAL A 195 -7.36 15.11 -0.67
C VAL A 195 -8.83 15.05 -0.27
N ALA A 196 -9.32 15.98 0.56
CA ALA A 196 -10.74 16.05 0.92
C ALA A 196 -11.63 16.26 -0.31
N VAL A 197 -11.27 17.22 -1.17
CA VAL A 197 -11.99 17.46 -2.42
C VAL A 197 -11.95 16.21 -3.31
N GLY A 198 -10.81 15.56 -3.45
CA GLY A 198 -10.69 14.31 -4.21
C GLY A 198 -11.58 13.19 -3.67
N CYS A 199 -11.63 13.00 -2.35
CA CYS A 199 -12.52 12.02 -1.72
C CYS A 199 -14.00 12.37 -1.97
N ILE A 200 -14.39 13.64 -1.88
CA ILE A 200 -15.75 14.11 -2.19
C ILE A 200 -16.09 13.82 -3.66
N LEU A 201 -15.16 14.06 -4.57
CA LEU A 201 -15.36 13.75 -6.01
C LEU A 201 -15.55 12.25 -6.22
N VAL A 202 -14.77 11.39 -5.55
CA VAL A 202 -14.97 9.93 -5.63
C VAL A 202 -16.33 9.52 -5.07
N MET A 203 -16.81 10.16 -3.99
CA MET A 203 -18.16 9.89 -3.47
C MET A 203 -19.24 10.35 -4.45
N ALA A 204 -19.09 11.52 -5.06
CA ALA A 204 -20.07 12.10 -5.96
C ALA A 204 -20.15 11.35 -7.30
N PHE A 205 -19.01 11.00 -7.89
CA PHE A 205 -18.94 10.33 -9.21
C PHE A 205 -18.80 8.80 -9.12
N GLY A 206 -18.69 8.25 -7.93
CA GLY A 206 -18.59 6.80 -7.73
C GLY A 206 -19.73 6.00 -8.33
N PRO A 207 -21.01 6.44 -8.22
CA PRO A 207 -22.13 5.78 -8.87
C PRO A 207 -21.99 5.71 -10.39
N GLU A 208 -21.57 6.79 -11.03
CA GLU A 208 -21.35 6.86 -12.48
C GLU A 208 -20.21 5.94 -12.91
N VAL A 209 -19.12 5.94 -12.15
CA VAL A 209 -17.97 5.05 -12.40
C VAL A 209 -18.40 3.59 -12.34
N ILE A 210 -19.19 3.19 -11.33
CA ILE A 210 -19.71 1.83 -11.22
C ILE A 210 -20.67 1.53 -12.38
N SER A 211 -21.55 2.44 -12.74
CA SER A 211 -22.53 2.23 -13.82
C SER A 211 -21.87 2.00 -15.18
N ILE A 212 -20.70 2.60 -15.41
CA ILE A 212 -19.91 2.46 -16.66
C ILE A 212 -19.03 1.22 -16.65
N LEU A 213 -18.37 0.93 -15.51
CA LEU A 213 -17.30 -0.07 -15.45
C LEU A 213 -17.75 -1.43 -14.93
N ALA A 214 -18.88 -1.50 -14.20
CA ALA A 214 -19.31 -2.74 -13.55
C ALA A 214 -20.67 -3.22 -14.06
N PRO A 215 -20.88 -4.54 -14.21
CA PRO A 215 -22.20 -5.13 -14.45
C PRO A 215 -23.21 -4.78 -13.35
N LYS A 216 -24.51 -4.81 -13.71
CA LYS A 216 -25.62 -4.44 -12.81
C LYS A 216 -25.62 -5.16 -11.44
N GLN A 217 -25.12 -6.40 -11.40
CA GLN A 217 -25.01 -7.17 -10.16
C GLN A 217 -24.11 -6.54 -9.08
N TYR A 218 -23.27 -5.56 -9.44
CA TYR A 218 -22.39 -4.85 -8.51
C TYR A 218 -22.92 -3.46 -8.11
N TYR A 219 -24.12 -3.06 -8.51
CA TYR A 219 -24.63 -1.71 -8.24
C TYR A 219 -24.81 -1.41 -6.75
N ASP A 220 -25.00 -2.43 -5.91
CA ASP A 220 -25.06 -2.25 -4.44
C ASP A 220 -23.75 -1.70 -3.86
N ALA A 221 -22.63 -1.81 -4.59
CA ALA A 221 -21.36 -1.20 -4.26
C ALA A 221 -21.44 0.33 -4.10
N ILE A 222 -22.41 1.00 -4.74
CA ILE A 222 -22.63 2.46 -4.66
C ILE A 222 -22.79 2.92 -3.21
N TRP A 223 -23.49 2.13 -2.39
CA TRP A 223 -23.73 2.47 -0.98
C TRP A 223 -22.50 2.31 -0.06
N ILE A 224 -21.49 1.59 -0.53
CA ILE A 224 -20.25 1.33 0.22
C ILE A 224 -19.18 2.37 -0.12
N ILE A 225 -19.24 2.99 -1.30
CA ILE A 225 -18.24 4.01 -1.73
C ILE A 225 -18.11 5.16 -0.73
N PRO A 226 -19.18 5.80 -0.22
CA PRO A 226 -19.04 6.97 0.64
C PRO A 226 -18.23 6.71 1.92
N PRO A 227 -18.52 5.69 2.75
CA PRO A 227 -17.73 5.44 3.95
C PRO A 227 -16.29 5.00 3.63
N VAL A 228 -16.07 4.21 2.56
CA VAL A 228 -14.72 3.79 2.18
C VAL A 228 -13.91 4.97 1.62
N ALA A 229 -14.48 5.82 0.79
CA ALA A 229 -13.80 7.02 0.29
C ALA A 229 -13.46 8.00 1.42
N ALA A 230 -14.38 8.18 2.39
CA ALA A 230 -14.10 8.96 3.61
C ALA A 230 -12.95 8.35 4.42
N SER A 231 -12.88 7.02 4.51
CA SER A 231 -11.79 6.34 5.24
C SER A 231 -10.43 6.62 4.64
N VAL A 232 -10.32 6.81 3.30
CA VAL A 232 -9.05 7.15 2.64
C VAL A 232 -8.52 8.51 3.09
N PHE A 233 -9.40 9.48 3.35
CA PHE A 233 -8.99 10.77 3.90
C PHE A 233 -8.33 10.60 5.29
N PHE A 234 -8.97 9.87 6.20
CA PHE A 234 -8.43 9.62 7.54
C PHE A 234 -7.18 8.73 7.49
N MET A 235 -7.15 7.74 6.61
CA MET A 235 -5.96 6.93 6.37
C MET A 235 -4.77 7.78 5.93
N PHE A 236 -5.01 8.86 5.17
CA PHE A 236 -3.94 9.76 4.72
C PHE A 236 -3.43 10.68 5.84
N LEU A 237 -4.22 10.99 6.87
CA LEU A 237 -3.74 11.77 8.02
C LEU A 237 -2.56 11.08 8.73
N TYR A 238 -2.60 9.74 8.80
CA TYR A 238 -1.56 8.97 9.45
C TYR A 238 -0.14 9.24 8.89
N PRO A 239 0.17 9.10 7.58
CA PRO A 239 1.53 9.36 7.10
C PRO A 239 1.97 10.82 7.25
N LEU A 240 1.04 11.79 7.33
CA LEU A 240 1.39 13.18 7.58
C LEU A 240 1.99 13.38 8.97
N PHE A 241 1.39 12.78 9.99
CA PHE A 241 1.92 12.81 11.36
C PHE A 241 3.05 11.79 11.54
N GLY A 242 2.91 10.60 10.99
CA GLY A 242 3.91 9.54 11.05
C GLY A 242 5.25 9.95 10.47
N ASN A 243 5.30 10.78 9.43
CA ASN A 243 6.56 11.31 8.90
C ASN A 243 7.37 12.07 9.97
N ILE A 244 6.70 12.76 10.91
CA ILE A 244 7.37 13.45 12.01
C ILE A 244 7.92 12.44 13.02
N GLU A 245 7.12 11.43 13.37
CA GLU A 245 7.54 10.34 14.27
C GLU A 245 8.74 9.56 13.69
N PHE A 246 8.69 9.25 12.40
CA PHE A 246 9.81 8.59 11.70
C PHE A 246 11.07 9.45 11.68
N TYR A 247 10.95 10.77 11.50
CA TYR A 247 12.10 11.67 11.56
C TYR A 247 12.79 11.64 12.93
N TYR A 248 12.01 11.56 14.03
CA TYR A 248 12.53 11.48 15.40
C TYR A 248 12.75 10.04 15.90
N GLU A 249 12.59 9.04 15.01
CA GLU A 249 12.75 7.61 15.31
C GLU A 249 11.82 7.09 16.43
N LYS A 250 10.65 7.73 16.64
CA LYS A 250 9.66 7.37 17.67
C LYS A 250 8.59 6.39 17.16
N THR A 251 9.01 5.31 16.51
CA THR A 251 8.14 4.37 15.78
C THR A 251 7.23 3.52 16.67
N LYS A 252 7.42 3.51 18.00
CA LYS A 252 6.60 2.74 18.94
C LYS A 252 5.16 3.22 19.03
N PHE A 253 4.93 4.54 18.97
CA PHE A 253 3.57 5.10 18.99
C PHE A 253 2.80 4.70 17.74
N THR A 254 3.41 4.85 16.58
CA THR A 254 2.92 4.37 15.30
C THR A 254 2.50 2.89 15.32
N MET A 255 3.36 2.03 15.88
CA MET A 255 3.08 0.61 16.03
C MET A 255 1.85 0.37 16.92
N MET A 256 1.79 1.01 18.09
CA MET A 256 0.69 0.82 19.03
C MET A 256 -0.65 1.26 18.44
N ALA A 257 -0.70 2.44 17.84
CA ALA A 257 -1.90 2.97 17.20
C ALA A 257 -2.43 2.04 16.09
N SER A 258 -1.55 1.54 15.21
CA SER A 258 -1.96 0.64 14.14
C SER A 258 -2.40 -0.74 14.64
N CYS A 259 -1.75 -1.30 15.66
CA CYS A 259 -2.17 -2.57 16.25
C CYS A 259 -3.55 -2.45 16.91
N VAL A 260 -3.79 -1.38 17.66
CA VAL A 260 -5.11 -1.11 18.26
C VAL A 260 -6.17 -0.93 17.18
N GLY A 261 -5.86 -0.16 16.12
CA GLY A 261 -6.75 0.02 14.98
C GLY A 261 -7.12 -1.29 14.28
N ALA A 262 -6.15 -2.17 14.04
CA ALA A 262 -6.38 -3.47 13.40
C ALA A 262 -7.25 -4.41 14.26
N VAL A 263 -6.97 -4.48 15.56
CA VAL A 263 -7.79 -5.27 16.49
C VAL A 263 -9.21 -4.71 16.57
N ALA A 264 -9.35 -3.39 16.69
CA ALA A 264 -10.66 -2.73 16.70
C ALA A 264 -11.44 -3.02 15.40
N ASN A 265 -10.78 -2.99 14.23
CA ASN A 265 -11.42 -3.29 12.95
C ASN A 265 -11.97 -4.72 12.90
N ILE A 266 -11.18 -5.71 13.33
CA ILE A 266 -11.64 -7.11 13.40
C ILE A 266 -12.85 -7.25 14.33
N VAL A 267 -12.81 -6.66 15.52
CA VAL A 267 -13.89 -6.73 16.52
C VAL A 267 -15.15 -6.04 16.00
N LEU A 268 -15.02 -4.82 15.49
CA LEU A 268 -16.15 -4.06 14.95
C LEU A 268 -16.77 -4.77 13.75
N ASN A 269 -15.97 -5.27 12.82
CA ASN A 269 -16.45 -6.04 11.68
C ASN A 269 -17.20 -7.29 12.14
N TYR A 270 -16.65 -8.05 13.09
CA TYR A 270 -17.28 -9.25 13.60
C TYR A 270 -18.67 -8.99 14.19
N VAL A 271 -18.83 -7.89 14.91
CA VAL A 271 -20.12 -7.51 15.51
C VAL A 271 -21.06 -6.92 14.47
N PHE A 272 -20.60 -5.90 13.72
CA PHE A 272 -21.49 -5.09 12.88
C PHE A 272 -21.86 -5.77 11.56
N ILE A 273 -20.99 -6.61 10.97
CA ILE A 273 -21.33 -7.38 9.79
C ILE A 273 -22.46 -8.39 10.14
N ARG A 274 -22.45 -8.98 11.34
CA ARG A 274 -23.52 -9.90 11.77
C ARG A 274 -24.87 -9.21 11.95
N ILE A 275 -24.85 -7.95 12.39
CA ILE A 275 -26.09 -7.21 12.72
C ILE A 275 -26.64 -6.51 11.48
N PHE A 276 -25.80 -5.85 10.69
CA PHE A 276 -26.20 -4.96 9.61
C PHE A 276 -25.76 -5.43 8.21
N GLY A 277 -25.18 -6.63 8.12
CA GLY A 277 -24.66 -7.16 6.85
C GLY A 277 -23.36 -6.51 6.40
N TYR A 278 -22.94 -6.85 5.18
CA TYR A 278 -21.64 -6.48 4.63
C TYR A 278 -21.43 -4.97 4.41
N HIS A 279 -22.49 -4.19 4.28
CA HIS A 279 -22.38 -2.73 4.17
C HIS A 279 -21.75 -2.08 5.40
N ALA A 280 -21.92 -2.71 6.58
CA ALA A 280 -21.34 -2.22 7.82
C ALA A 280 -19.80 -2.16 7.77
N ALA A 281 -19.15 -3.02 6.99
CA ALA A 281 -17.69 -3.07 6.89
C ALA A 281 -17.07 -1.75 6.42
N GLY A 282 -17.73 -1.02 5.53
CA GLY A 282 -17.26 0.31 5.11
C GLY A 282 -17.27 1.33 6.26
N TYR A 283 -18.30 1.30 7.10
CA TYR A 283 -18.45 2.21 8.26
C TYR A 283 -17.52 1.83 9.41
N THR A 284 -17.32 0.54 9.67
CA THR A 284 -16.36 0.07 10.69
C THR A 284 -14.94 0.42 10.32
N THR A 285 -14.58 0.29 9.04
CA THR A 285 -13.29 0.71 8.52
C THR A 285 -13.09 2.22 8.64
N LEU A 286 -14.10 3.03 8.29
CA LEU A 286 -14.07 4.46 8.51
C LEU A 286 -13.85 4.81 9.99
N ALA A 287 -14.60 4.20 10.90
CA ALA A 287 -14.45 4.42 12.34
C ALA A 287 -13.04 4.07 12.83
N CYS A 288 -12.47 2.96 12.36
CA CYS A 288 -11.11 2.56 12.71
C CYS A 288 -10.05 3.55 12.21
N TYR A 289 -10.17 4.06 10.99
CA TYR A 289 -9.23 5.07 10.49
C TYR A 289 -9.40 6.43 11.18
N ILE A 290 -10.62 6.81 11.60
CA ILE A 290 -10.83 7.99 12.44
C ILE A 290 -10.13 7.81 13.80
N MET A 291 -10.33 6.67 14.48
CA MET A 291 -9.65 6.37 15.74
C MET A 291 -8.12 6.39 15.56
N PHE A 292 -7.63 5.80 14.49
CA PHE A 292 -6.21 5.76 14.17
C PHE A 292 -5.63 7.15 13.87
N ALA A 293 -6.39 8.05 13.28
CA ALA A 293 -5.96 9.43 13.00
C ALA A 293 -5.95 10.32 14.24
N ILE A 294 -6.69 9.97 15.29
CA ILE A 294 -6.79 10.74 16.56
C ILE A 294 -5.74 10.24 17.57
N ALA A 295 -5.31 8.97 17.48
CA ALA A 295 -4.35 8.35 18.39
C ALA A 295 -2.93 8.84 18.17
#